data_7bd4a4f7ef6bd71fecc13c24fb013fff
#
_entry.id   7bd4a4f7ef6bd71fecc13c24fb013fff
#
_cell.length_a   1.000
_cell.length_b   1.000
_cell.length_c   1.000
_cell.angle_alpha   90.00
_cell.angle_beta   90.00
_cell.angle_gamma   90.00
#
_symmetry.space_group_name_H-M   'P 1'
#
loop_
_entity.id
_entity.type
_entity.pdbx_description
1 polymer ?
#
loop_
_entity_poly.entity_id
_entity_poly.type
_entity_poly.pdbx_seq_one_letter_code
_entity_poly.pdbx_strand_id
1 'polypeptide(L)'
;MKRLDADDIKDMNLFKHYRIIRKWACRNNDLNDADLELLIYLDCMDMFTKKDFEAGSYSYSWDNRRWNRLLKEGWIVVWRHRNRTTQKYHIYKTSFKCKHLIKHMYRIILGKDDLPVSNHRNSIMKGKTYTDKVLITSIKNVNKDKDR
;
A
#
# COMPACT_ATOMS: atom_id res chain seq x y z
N MET A 1 3.75 18.65 -16.31
CA MET A 1 4.09 17.77 -15.17
C MET A 1 5.52 18.01 -14.75
N LYS A 2 5.75 18.29 -13.48
CA LYS A 2 7.09 18.52 -12.98
C LYS A 2 7.87 17.18 -13.02
N ARG A 3 9.03 17.20 -13.64
CA ARG A 3 9.92 16.05 -13.68
C ARG A 3 10.78 16.03 -12.41
N LEU A 4 10.72 14.93 -11.67
CA LEU A 4 11.52 14.77 -10.47
C LEU A 4 12.93 14.30 -10.82
N ASP A 5 13.91 14.83 -10.10
CA ASP A 5 15.28 14.32 -10.17
C ASP A 5 15.65 13.62 -8.86
N ALA A 6 16.87 13.11 -8.78
CA ALA A 6 17.34 12.36 -7.61
C ALA A 6 17.39 13.23 -6.35
N ASP A 7 17.73 14.51 -6.49
CA ASP A 7 17.81 15.43 -5.35
C ASP A 7 16.42 15.73 -4.78
N ASP A 8 15.41 15.85 -5.64
CA ASP A 8 14.02 16.02 -5.20
C ASP A 8 13.56 14.83 -4.33
N ILE A 9 13.86 13.61 -4.75
CA ILE A 9 13.50 12.40 -4.00
C ILE A 9 14.26 12.34 -2.67
N LYS A 10 15.54 12.68 -2.68
CA LYS A 10 16.36 12.73 -1.48
C LYS A 10 15.79 13.70 -0.45
N ASP A 11 15.39 14.90 -0.90
CA ASP A 11 14.88 15.95 -0.04
C ASP A 11 13.51 15.59 0.58
N MET A 12 12.72 14.74 -0.10
CA MET A 12 11.46 14.23 0.45
C MET A 12 11.65 13.27 1.62
N ASN A 13 12.83 12.68 1.76
CA ASN A 13 13.18 11.75 2.85
C ASN A 13 12.15 10.62 3.01
N LEU A 14 11.75 10.01 1.89
CA LEU A 14 10.63 9.08 1.82
C LEU A 14 10.81 7.83 2.70
N PHE A 15 12.04 7.39 2.90
CA PHE A 15 12.32 6.13 3.61
C PHE A 15 12.58 6.31 5.10
N LYS A 16 12.59 7.53 5.62
CA LYS A 16 12.94 7.79 7.02
C LYS A 16 12.12 6.97 8.01
N HIS A 17 10.80 6.92 7.79
CA HIS A 17 9.89 6.17 8.65
C HIS A 17 9.10 5.11 7.87
N TYR A 18 9.53 4.78 6.67
CA TYR A 18 8.81 3.90 5.77
C TYR A 18 8.52 2.53 6.39
N ARG A 19 9.50 1.96 7.08
CA ARG A 19 9.37 0.62 7.65
C ARG A 19 8.21 0.50 8.63
N ILE A 20 8.07 1.45 9.54
CA ILE A 20 6.99 1.40 10.54
C ILE A 20 5.63 1.71 9.91
N ILE A 21 5.59 2.61 8.95
CA ILE A 21 4.36 2.95 8.22
C ILE A 21 3.88 1.72 7.44
N ARG A 22 4.77 1.01 6.76
CA ARG A 22 4.47 -0.24 6.08
C ARG A 22 3.97 -1.31 7.04
N LYS A 23 4.63 -1.48 8.18
CA LYS A 23 4.22 -2.43 9.22
C LYS A 23 2.80 -2.16 9.71
N TRP A 24 2.49 -0.92 9.98
CA TRP A 24 1.13 -0.53 10.37
C TRP A 24 0.12 -0.87 9.27
N ALA A 25 0.39 -0.46 8.03
CA ALA A 25 -0.53 -0.69 6.92
C ALA A 25 -0.81 -2.17 6.70
N CYS A 26 0.22 -3.00 6.70
CA CYS A 26 0.10 -4.44 6.48
C CYS A 26 -0.62 -5.12 7.64
N ARG A 27 -0.20 -4.85 8.86
CA ARG A 27 -0.71 -5.52 10.05
C ARG A 27 -2.16 -5.15 10.35
N ASN A 28 -2.53 -3.90 10.11
CA ASN A 28 -3.89 -3.42 10.36
C ASN A 28 -4.89 -3.89 9.30
N ASN A 29 -4.42 -4.39 8.16
CA ASN A 29 -5.26 -4.76 7.02
C ASN A 29 -5.09 -6.22 6.59
N ASP A 30 -4.37 -7.02 7.37
CA ASP A 30 -4.09 -8.42 7.06
C ASP A 30 -3.43 -8.61 5.69
N LEU A 31 -2.45 -7.77 5.41
CA LEU A 31 -1.64 -7.83 4.19
C LEU A 31 -0.19 -8.17 4.55
N ASN A 32 0.53 -8.79 3.63
CA ASN A 32 1.98 -8.89 3.76
C ASN A 32 2.67 -7.80 2.92
N ASP A 33 3.98 -7.69 3.06
CA ASP A 33 4.75 -6.64 2.37
C ASP A 33 4.60 -6.74 0.85
N ALA A 34 4.61 -7.95 0.31
CA ALA A 34 4.47 -8.17 -1.14
C ALA A 34 3.06 -7.81 -1.63
N ASP A 35 2.02 -8.08 -0.83
CA ASP A 35 0.66 -7.66 -1.15
C ASP A 35 0.56 -6.14 -1.28
N LEU A 36 1.15 -5.43 -0.33
CA LEU A 36 1.12 -3.97 -0.31
C LEU A 36 1.89 -3.39 -1.50
N GLU A 37 3.06 -3.93 -1.81
CA GLU A 37 3.86 -3.50 -2.97
C GLU A 37 3.09 -3.69 -4.27
N LEU A 38 2.42 -4.83 -4.43
CA LEU A 38 1.59 -5.09 -5.59
C LEU A 38 0.46 -4.07 -5.70
N LEU A 39 -0.25 -3.80 -4.61
CA LEU A 39 -1.35 -2.84 -4.60
C LEU A 39 -0.87 -1.42 -4.94
N ILE A 40 0.28 -1.01 -4.42
CA ILE A 40 0.87 0.30 -4.75
C ILE A 40 1.22 0.37 -6.24
N TYR A 41 1.82 -0.68 -6.78
CA TYR A 41 2.15 -0.78 -8.20
C TYR A 41 0.88 -0.64 -9.07
N LEU A 42 -0.16 -1.39 -8.74
CA LEU A 42 -1.41 -1.36 -9.49
C LEU A 42 -2.15 -0.03 -9.35
N ASP A 43 -2.07 0.60 -8.18
CA ASP A 43 -2.71 1.90 -7.96
C ASP A 43 -2.07 3.03 -8.77
N CYS A 44 -0.81 2.88 -9.15
CA CYS A 44 -0.14 3.84 -10.05
C CYS A 44 -0.75 3.84 -11.46
N MET A 45 -1.45 2.77 -11.82
CA MET A 45 -2.16 2.64 -13.08
C MET A 45 -3.66 2.78 -12.84
N ASP A 46 -4.33 3.81 -13.02
CA ASP A 46 -5.76 3.98 -12.67
C ASP A 46 -6.61 2.75 -13.02
N MET A 47 -6.41 2.20 -14.21
CA MET A 47 -7.08 0.99 -14.69
C MET A 47 -6.04 0.02 -15.22
N PHE A 48 -6.24 -1.25 -14.96
CA PHE A 48 -5.29 -2.28 -15.37
C PHE A 48 -5.98 -3.58 -15.73
N THR A 49 -5.27 -4.41 -16.49
CA THR A 49 -5.69 -5.76 -16.85
C THR A 49 -4.85 -6.78 -16.11
N LYS A 50 -5.24 -8.04 -16.17
CA LYS A 50 -4.41 -9.12 -15.62
C LYS A 50 -3.05 -9.21 -16.31
N LYS A 51 -2.93 -8.79 -17.58
CA LYS A 51 -1.65 -8.71 -18.28
C LYS A 51 -0.70 -7.71 -17.63
N ASP A 52 -1.22 -6.60 -17.14
CA ASP A 52 -0.41 -5.60 -16.42
C ASP A 52 0.16 -6.19 -15.13
N PHE A 53 -0.64 -6.97 -14.41
CA PHE A 53 -0.16 -7.72 -13.25
C PHE A 53 0.92 -8.72 -13.63
N GLU A 54 0.70 -9.50 -14.68
CA GLU A 54 1.67 -10.50 -15.15
C GLU A 54 2.99 -9.85 -15.59
N ALA A 55 2.93 -8.69 -16.24
CA ALA A 55 4.13 -7.92 -16.59
C ALA A 55 4.93 -7.51 -15.36
N GLY A 56 4.26 -7.09 -14.29
CA GLY A 56 4.90 -6.78 -13.01
C GLY A 56 5.48 -7.99 -12.31
N SER A 57 4.93 -9.19 -12.53
CA SER A 57 5.39 -10.41 -11.87
C SER A 57 6.83 -10.78 -12.20
N TYR A 58 7.34 -10.37 -13.34
CA TYR A 58 8.75 -10.57 -13.69
C TYR A 58 9.71 -9.85 -12.74
N SER A 59 9.28 -8.73 -12.21
CA SER A 59 10.10 -7.94 -11.27
C SER A 59 9.90 -8.35 -9.81
N TYR A 60 8.71 -8.85 -9.46
CA TYR A 60 8.30 -8.99 -8.06
C TYR A 60 7.88 -10.41 -7.67
N SER A 61 7.93 -11.37 -8.59
CA SER A 61 7.54 -12.77 -8.34
C SER A 61 6.12 -12.91 -7.76
N TRP A 62 5.21 -12.10 -8.25
CA TRP A 62 3.80 -12.16 -7.84
C TRP A 62 3.11 -13.34 -8.52
N ASP A 63 2.26 -14.06 -7.80
CA ASP A 63 1.57 -15.24 -8.30
C ASP A 63 0.04 -15.07 -8.36
N ASN A 64 -0.61 -16.02 -9.04
CA ASN A 64 -2.08 -16.01 -9.20
C ASN A 64 -2.84 -16.18 -7.89
N ARG A 65 -2.26 -16.82 -6.88
CA ARG A 65 -2.90 -17.00 -5.56
C ARG A 65 -3.07 -15.65 -4.89
N ARG A 66 -2.05 -14.79 -4.96
CA ARG A 66 -2.10 -13.44 -4.41
C ARG A 66 -3.14 -12.61 -5.16
N TRP A 67 -3.13 -12.66 -6.48
CA TRP A 67 -4.13 -11.96 -7.31
C TRP A 67 -5.56 -12.34 -6.92
N ASN A 68 -5.84 -13.66 -6.86
CA ASN A 68 -7.17 -14.16 -6.53
C ASN A 68 -7.59 -13.80 -5.10
N ARG A 69 -6.66 -13.84 -4.15
CA ARG A 69 -6.93 -13.48 -2.77
C ARG A 69 -7.26 -11.98 -2.64
N LEU A 70 -6.51 -11.12 -3.31
CA LEU A 70 -6.75 -9.68 -3.29
C LEU A 70 -8.09 -9.31 -3.93
N LEU A 71 -8.48 -10.03 -4.99
CA LEU A 71 -9.82 -9.89 -5.58
C LEU A 71 -10.90 -10.31 -4.59
N LYS A 72 -10.75 -11.47 -3.97
CA LYS A 72 -11.73 -12.02 -3.01
C LYS A 72 -11.90 -11.09 -1.81
N GLU A 73 -10.82 -10.55 -1.29
CA GLU A 73 -10.83 -9.66 -0.13
C GLU A 73 -11.24 -8.22 -0.48
N GLY A 74 -11.46 -7.92 -1.74
CA GLY A 74 -11.97 -6.63 -2.17
C GLY A 74 -10.93 -5.52 -2.27
N TRP A 75 -9.64 -5.83 -2.34
CA TRP A 75 -8.58 -4.85 -2.59
C TRP A 75 -8.51 -4.44 -4.05
N ILE A 76 -8.83 -5.38 -4.95
CA ILE A 76 -8.93 -5.18 -6.39
C ILE A 76 -10.37 -5.47 -6.78
N VAL A 77 -10.94 -4.65 -7.63
CA VAL A 77 -12.34 -4.82 -8.09
C VAL A 77 -12.40 -4.78 -9.61
N VAL A 78 -13.39 -5.49 -10.17
CA VAL A 78 -13.67 -5.40 -11.58
C VAL A 78 -14.38 -4.08 -11.85
N TRP A 79 -13.79 -3.25 -12.71
CA TRP A 79 -14.39 -1.98 -13.09
C TRP A 79 -15.30 -2.14 -14.32
N ARG A 80 -14.87 -2.96 -15.31
CA ARG A 80 -15.63 -3.16 -16.53
C ARG A 80 -15.30 -4.51 -17.15
N HIS A 81 -16.32 -5.19 -17.66
CA HIS A 81 -16.18 -6.36 -18.50
C HIS A 81 -16.09 -5.91 -19.95
N ARG A 82 -15.10 -6.40 -20.69
CA ARG A 82 -14.95 -6.18 -22.11
C ARG A 82 -15.22 -7.50 -22.84
N ASN A 83 -16.31 -7.54 -23.60
CA ASN A 83 -16.66 -8.68 -24.44
C ASN A 83 -16.46 -8.28 -25.89
N ARG A 84 -15.35 -8.68 -26.47
CA ARG A 84 -15.15 -8.61 -27.93
C ARG A 84 -15.39 -9.99 -28.51
N THR A 85 -15.77 -10.06 -29.80
CA THR A 85 -16.10 -11.31 -30.51
C THR A 85 -15.00 -12.38 -30.41
N THR A 86 -13.74 -11.98 -30.28
CA THR A 86 -12.58 -12.87 -30.24
C THR A 86 -11.88 -12.93 -28.90
N GLN A 87 -12.14 -11.97 -27.98
CA GLN A 87 -11.49 -11.93 -26.67
C GLN A 87 -12.40 -11.33 -25.62
N LYS A 88 -12.51 -12.04 -24.50
CA LYS A 88 -13.16 -11.53 -23.29
C LYS A 88 -12.08 -11.17 -22.28
N TYR A 89 -12.12 -9.96 -21.75
CA TYR A 89 -11.20 -9.52 -20.72
C TYR A 89 -11.88 -8.55 -19.76
N HIS A 90 -11.34 -8.48 -18.57
CA HIS A 90 -11.83 -7.56 -17.55
C HIS A 90 -10.84 -6.42 -17.38
N ILE A 91 -11.39 -5.25 -17.08
CA ILE A 91 -10.60 -4.10 -16.64
C ILE A 91 -10.84 -3.97 -15.14
N TYR A 92 -9.74 -3.86 -14.39
CA TYR A 92 -9.73 -3.80 -12.93
C TYR A 92 -9.32 -2.43 -12.44
N LYS A 93 -9.69 -2.15 -11.21
CA LYS A 93 -9.24 -0.98 -10.44
C LYS A 93 -8.88 -1.43 -9.04
N THR A 94 -7.99 -0.68 -8.37
CA THR A 94 -7.88 -0.77 -6.93
C THR A 94 -9.17 -0.26 -6.30
N SER A 95 -9.64 -0.94 -5.25
CA SER A 95 -10.90 -0.58 -4.58
C SER A 95 -10.78 0.76 -3.85
N PHE A 96 -11.92 1.30 -3.43
CA PHE A 96 -11.94 2.52 -2.64
C PHE A 96 -11.12 2.40 -1.35
N LYS A 97 -11.25 1.27 -0.64
CA LYS A 97 -10.48 1.04 0.60
C LYS A 97 -8.98 0.96 0.33
N CYS A 98 -8.57 0.40 -0.81
CA CYS A 98 -7.18 0.33 -1.22
C CYS A 98 -6.61 1.73 -1.49
N LYS A 99 -7.33 2.53 -2.27
CA LYS A 99 -6.94 3.92 -2.57
C LYS A 99 -6.84 4.76 -1.29
N HIS A 100 -7.78 4.56 -0.39
CA HIS A 100 -7.80 5.27 0.89
C HIS A 100 -6.58 4.92 1.75
N LEU A 101 -6.23 3.64 1.84
CA LEU A 101 -5.06 3.19 2.59
C LEU A 101 -3.76 3.76 2.00
N ILE A 102 -3.58 3.66 0.70
CA ILE A 102 -2.36 4.13 0.03
C ILE A 102 -2.23 5.65 0.17
N LYS A 103 -3.31 6.38 -0.02
CA LYS A 103 -3.30 7.84 0.14
C LYS A 103 -2.96 8.23 1.58
N HIS A 104 -3.51 7.52 2.56
CA HIS A 104 -3.21 7.75 3.97
C HIS A 104 -1.73 7.51 4.27
N MET A 105 -1.16 6.43 3.73
CA MET A 105 0.29 6.16 3.86
C MET A 105 1.12 7.33 3.30
N TYR A 106 0.79 7.83 2.13
CA TYR A 106 1.51 8.95 1.52
C TYR A 106 1.41 10.21 2.39
N ARG A 107 0.23 10.49 2.94
CA ARG A 107 0.05 11.64 3.83
C ARG A 107 0.88 11.52 5.11
N ILE A 108 0.98 10.32 5.66
CA ILE A 108 1.83 10.08 6.84
C ILE A 108 3.31 10.27 6.48
N ILE A 109 3.75 9.73 5.34
CA ILE A 109 5.14 9.89 4.87
C ILE A 109 5.49 11.38 4.70
N LEU A 110 4.55 12.18 4.18
CA LEU A 110 4.76 13.62 3.96
C LEU A 110 4.58 14.46 5.23
N GLY A 111 4.25 13.87 6.36
CA GLY A 111 4.07 14.58 7.61
C GLY A 111 2.73 15.29 7.76
N LYS A 112 1.79 15.06 6.84
CA LYS A 112 0.45 15.69 6.88
C LYS A 112 -0.51 15.02 7.85
N ASP A 113 -0.32 13.73 8.10
CA ASP A 113 -1.10 12.95 9.05
C ASP A 113 -0.16 12.21 10.00
N ASP A 114 -0.64 11.92 11.20
CA ASP A 114 0.07 11.09 12.15
C ASP A 114 -0.35 9.62 12.01
N LEU A 115 0.53 8.70 12.41
CA LEU A 115 0.17 7.30 12.54
C LEU A 115 -0.89 7.16 13.65
N PRO A 116 -1.97 6.38 13.40
CA PRO A 116 -2.98 6.17 14.42
C PRO A 116 -2.40 5.56 15.70
N VAL A 117 -2.85 6.04 16.85
CA VAL A 117 -2.41 5.56 18.17
C VAL A 117 -3.52 4.85 18.94
N SER A 118 -4.75 4.85 18.43
CA SER A 118 -5.87 4.15 19.06
C SER A 118 -5.85 2.65 18.74
N ASN A 119 -6.28 1.83 19.68
CA ASN A 119 -6.35 0.38 19.47
C ASN A 119 -7.26 -0.02 18.31
N HIS A 120 -8.28 0.78 18.01
CA HIS A 120 -9.22 0.50 16.91
C HIS A 120 -8.61 0.75 15.53
N ARG A 121 -7.75 1.75 15.41
CA ARG A 121 -7.17 2.18 14.14
C ARG A 121 -5.78 1.62 13.89
N ASN A 122 -5.16 1.07 14.91
CA ASN A 122 -3.81 0.54 14.80
C ASN A 122 -3.67 -0.69 15.70
N SER A 123 -3.70 -1.87 15.08
CA SER A 123 -3.64 -3.14 15.81
C SER A 123 -2.29 -3.36 16.51
N ILE A 124 -1.22 -2.69 16.07
CA ILE A 124 0.08 -2.76 16.74
C ILE A 124 -0.01 -2.27 18.18
N MET A 125 -0.85 -1.28 18.44
CA MET A 125 -1.02 -0.68 19.77
C MET A 125 -1.59 -1.66 20.80
N LYS A 126 -2.22 -2.75 20.36
CA LYS A 126 -2.74 -3.82 21.23
C LYS A 126 -1.68 -4.84 21.63
N GLY A 127 -0.55 -4.85 20.94
CA GLY A 127 0.47 -5.86 21.15
C GLY A 127 1.21 -5.70 22.47
N LYS A 128 1.57 -6.85 23.09
CA LYS A 128 2.23 -6.90 24.39
C LYS A 128 3.64 -7.49 24.31
N THR A 129 4.04 -8.01 23.15
CA THR A 129 5.37 -8.59 22.97
C THR A 129 6.46 -7.51 22.97
N TYR A 130 7.70 -7.92 23.15
CA TYR A 130 8.85 -7.01 23.05
C TYR A 130 8.89 -6.30 21.69
N THR A 131 8.69 -7.06 20.62
CA THR A 131 8.65 -6.50 19.26
C THR A 131 7.54 -5.46 19.12
N ASP A 132 6.36 -5.72 19.67
CA ASP A 132 5.25 -4.77 19.65
C ASP A 132 5.59 -3.48 20.39
N LYS A 133 6.27 -3.58 21.53
CA LYS A 133 6.70 -2.40 22.28
C LYS A 133 7.69 -1.54 21.50
N VAL A 134 8.62 -2.18 20.76
CA VAL A 134 9.55 -1.48 19.88
C VAL A 134 8.80 -0.75 18.76
N LEU A 135 7.81 -1.40 18.15
CA LEU A 135 6.99 -0.80 17.10
C LEU A 135 6.17 0.37 17.63
N ILE A 136 5.59 0.25 18.83
CA ILE A 136 4.84 1.34 19.49
C ILE A 136 5.75 2.56 19.71
N THR A 137 6.97 2.33 20.17
CA THR A 137 7.95 3.41 20.34
C THR A 137 8.26 4.09 19.02
N SER A 138 8.42 3.31 17.94
CA SER A 138 8.65 3.84 16.59
C SER A 138 7.47 4.70 16.11
N ILE A 139 6.24 4.27 16.37
CA ILE A 139 5.03 5.03 16.03
C ILE A 139 5.04 6.39 16.73
N LYS A 140 5.34 6.39 18.03
CA LYS A 140 5.42 7.64 18.81
C LYS A 140 6.51 8.57 18.27
N ASN A 141 7.64 8.01 17.87
CA ASN A 141 8.75 8.79 17.30
C ASN A 141 8.37 9.41 15.96
N VAL A 142 7.67 8.68 15.09
CA VAL A 142 7.16 9.22 13.83
C VAL A 142 6.25 10.42 14.08
N ASN A 143 5.31 10.27 15.02
CA ASN A 143 4.33 11.32 15.30
C ASN A 143 4.97 12.57 15.92
N LYS A 144 6.11 12.43 16.61
CA LYS A 144 6.87 13.55 17.15
C LYS A 144 7.73 14.25 16.08
N ASP A 145 8.09 13.54 15.03
CA ASP A 145 8.92 14.08 13.96
C ASP A 145 8.07 14.92 13.01
N LYS A 146 8.11 16.23 13.19
CA LYS A 146 7.35 17.18 12.37
C LYS A 146 8.07 17.58 11.09
N ASP A 147 9.32 17.16 10.93
CA ASP A 147 10.15 17.47 9.76
C ASP A 147 10.22 16.31 8.74
N ARG A 148 9.38 15.29 8.90
CA ARG A 148 9.32 14.18 7.94
C ARG A 148 8.70 14.57 6.61
#